data_30e9a26301e5fef2150d59066aaeba16
#
_entry.id   30e9a26301e5fef2150d59066aaeba16
#
_cell.length_a   1.000
_cell.length_b   1.000
_cell.length_c   1.000
_cell.angle_alpha   90.00
_cell.angle_beta   90.00
_cell.angle_gamma   90.00
#
_symmetry.space_group_name_H-M   'P 1'
#
loop_
_entity.id
_entity.type
_entity.pdbx_description
1 polymer ?
#
loop_
_entity_poly.entity_id
_entity_poly.type
_entity_poly.pdbx_seq_one_letter_code
_entity_poly.pdbx_strand_id
1 'polypeptide(L)' 'MKKSNTVRIMVEFKDFDSERFVTDSFSLDAGVLTIKQDTVKRTLRLDFIKTIYIF' A
#
# COMPACT_ATOMS: atom_id res chain seq x y z
N MET A 1 -4.66 22.96 14.48
CA MET A 1 -3.60 22.15 13.95
C MET A 1 -4.05 20.81 13.46
N LYS A 2 -3.70 20.50 12.26
CA LYS A 2 -4.16 19.30 11.67
C LYS A 2 -3.13 18.18 11.81
N LYS A 3 -3.60 17.07 12.21
CA LYS A 3 -2.73 15.94 12.37
C LYS A 3 -2.75 15.07 11.12
N SER A 4 -1.58 14.71 10.69
CA SER A 4 -1.45 13.87 9.52
C SER A 4 -1.67 12.41 9.89
N ASN A 5 -2.54 11.73 9.15
CA ASN A 5 -2.82 10.32 9.38
C ASN A 5 -2.13 9.48 8.32
N THR A 6 -0.83 9.65 8.21
CA THR A 6 -0.09 8.89 7.23
C THR A 6 0.25 7.51 7.74
N VAL A 7 0.14 6.55 6.85
CA VAL A 7 0.46 5.17 7.12
C VAL A 7 1.61 4.76 6.21
N ARG A 8 2.58 4.08 6.78
CA ARG A 8 3.71 3.56 6.01
C ARG A 8 3.47 2.10 5.71
N ILE A 9 3.57 1.77 4.44
CA ILE A 9 3.33 0.42 3.98
C ILE A 9 4.54 -0.03 3.16
N MET A 10 5.02 -1.22 3.42
CA MET A 10 6.03 -1.84 2.59
C MET A 10 5.44 -3.12 2.03
N VAL A 11 5.55 -3.27 0.72
CA VAL A 11 5.03 -4.43 0.03
C VAL A 11 6.20 -5.23 -0.52
N GLU A 12 6.23 -6.49 -0.20
CA GLU A 12 7.22 -7.42 -0.74
C GLU A 12 6.55 -8.30 -1.77
N PHE A 13 7.06 -8.28 -2.99
CA PHE A 13 6.48 -9.03 -4.09
C PHE A 13 7.09 -10.42 -4.18
N LYS A 14 6.41 -11.30 -4.89
CA LYS A 14 6.86 -12.69 -5.01
C LYS A 14 8.14 -12.83 -5.81
N ASP A 15 8.48 -11.83 -6.62
CA ASP A 15 9.72 -11.85 -7.40
C ASP A 15 10.89 -11.22 -6.65
N PHE A 16 10.78 -11.11 -5.31
CA PHE A 16 11.81 -10.58 -4.43
C PHE A 16 12.01 -9.08 -4.55
N ASP A 17 11.15 -8.41 -5.24
CA ASP A 17 11.16 -6.96 -5.29
C ASP A 17 10.35 -6.40 -4.13
N SER A 18 10.56 -5.13 -3.81
CA SER A 18 9.79 -4.50 -2.75
C SER A 18 9.56 -3.05 -3.08
N GLU A 19 8.51 -2.49 -2.49
CA GLU A 19 8.15 -1.11 -2.72
C GLU A 19 7.60 -0.53 -1.42
N ARG A 20 7.90 0.73 -1.17
CA ARG A 20 7.43 1.42 0.03
C ARG A 20 6.47 2.51 -0.37
N PHE A 21 5.45 2.66 0.45
CA PHE A 21 4.43 3.68 0.23
C PHE A 21 4.18 4.44 1.52
N VAL A 22 3.94 5.73 1.37
CA VAL A 22 3.43 6.56 2.46
C VAL A 22 2.08 7.06 1.98
N THR A 23 1.03 6.69 2.68
CA THR A 23 -0.31 6.91 2.17
C THR A 23 -1.23 7.44 3.25
N ASP A 24 -2.27 8.12 2.84
CA ASP A 24 -3.30 8.61 3.74
C ASP A 24 -4.30 7.50 4.07
N SER A 25 -4.53 6.61 3.13
CA SER A 25 -5.46 5.52 3.35
C SER A 25 -5.17 4.39 2.37
N PHE A 26 -5.60 3.21 2.77
CA PHE A 26 -5.47 2.05 1.92
C PHE A 26 -6.65 1.13 2.18
N SER A 27 -6.90 0.23 1.24
CA SER A 27 -7.94 -0.76 1.40
C SER A 27 -7.56 -2.05 0.72
N LEU A 28 -8.06 -3.15 1.26
CA LEU A 28 -7.89 -4.48 0.70
C LEU A 28 -9.27 -4.99 0.32
N ASP A 29 -9.47 -5.23 -0.95
CA ASP A 29 -10.78 -5.65 -1.42
C ASP A 29 -10.65 -6.39 -2.73
N ALA A 30 -11.38 -7.50 -2.87
CA ALA A 30 -11.43 -8.25 -4.11
C ALA A 30 -10.06 -8.64 -4.64
N GLY A 31 -9.14 -8.99 -3.75
CA GLY A 31 -7.80 -9.41 -4.16
C GLY A 31 -6.93 -8.29 -4.65
N VAL A 32 -7.25 -7.05 -4.29
CA VAL A 32 -6.52 -5.87 -4.73
C VAL A 32 -6.21 -5.00 -3.53
N LEU A 33 -4.97 -4.53 -3.46
CA LEU A 33 -4.58 -3.52 -2.50
C LEU A 33 -4.62 -2.16 -3.18
N THR A 34 -5.43 -1.25 -2.65
CA THR A 34 -5.56 0.09 -3.16
C THR A 34 -4.91 1.06 -2.19
N ILE A 35 -4.02 1.88 -2.69
CA ILE A 35 -3.29 2.86 -1.90
C ILE A 35 -3.56 4.25 -2.47
N LYS A 36 -3.98 5.17 -1.62
CA LYS A 36 -4.26 6.54 -2.03
C LYS A 36 -3.19 7.46 -1.48
N GLN A 37 -2.58 8.23 -2.38
CA GLN A 37 -1.61 9.24 -2.01
C GLN A 37 -2.02 10.55 -2.67
N ASP A 38 -2.59 11.47 -1.90
CA ASP A 38 -3.08 12.72 -2.44
C ASP A 38 -4.06 12.47 -3.59
N THR A 39 -3.65 12.84 -4.80
CA THR A 39 -4.48 12.65 -5.98
C THR A 39 -4.13 11.39 -6.75
N VAL A 40 -3.14 10.65 -6.28
CA VAL A 40 -2.68 9.45 -6.98
C VAL A 40 -3.26 8.23 -6.30
N LYS A 41 -3.73 7.30 -7.11
CA LYS A 41 -4.26 6.04 -6.62
C LYS A 41 -3.49 4.90 -7.27
N ARG A 42 -2.91 4.05 -6.45
CA ARG A 42 -2.17 2.88 -6.90
C ARG A 42 -2.95 1.63 -6.55
N THR A 43 -2.99 0.71 -7.48
CA THR A 43 -3.62 -0.58 -7.22
C THR A 43 -2.61 -1.69 -7.45
N LEU A 44 -2.57 -2.64 -6.52
CA LEU A 44 -1.64 -3.76 -6.58
C LEU A 44 -2.44 -5.05 -6.41
N ARG A 45 -2.21 -6.00 -7.28
CA ARG A 45 -2.91 -7.28 -7.19
C ARG A 45 -2.24 -8.16 -6.15
N LEU A 46 -3.04 -8.69 -5.25
CA LEU A 46 -2.51 -9.52 -4.17
C LEU A 46 -1.85 -10.79 -4.68
N ASP A 47 -2.19 -11.21 -5.89
CA ASP A 47 -1.57 -12.39 -6.48
C ASP A 47 -0.07 -12.26 -6.61
N PHE A 48 0.44 -11.04 -6.75
CA PHE A 48 1.86 -10.79 -6.92
C PHE A 48 2.55 -10.40 -5.63
N ILE A 49 1.81 -10.29 -4.54
CA ILE A 49 2.34 -9.82 -3.27
C ILE A 49 2.61 -11.01 -2.37
N LYS A 50 3.79 -11.03 -1.77
CA LYS A 50 4.15 -12.05 -0.80
C LYS A 50 3.79 -11.60 0.61
N THR A 51 4.15 -10.38 0.97
CA THR A 51 3.93 -9.88 2.33
C THR A 51 3.67 -8.39 2.28
N ILE A 52 2.79 -7.94 3.16
CA ILE A 52 2.51 -6.52 3.34
C ILE A 52 2.85 -6.17 4.78
N TYR A 53 3.68 -5.15 4.95
CA TYR A 53 4.06 -4.64 6.27
C TYR A 53 3.42 -3.28 6.45
N ILE A 54 2.77 -3.07 7.59
CA ILE A 54 2.13 -1.81 7.90
C ILE A 54 2.75 -1.29 9.19
N PHE A 55 3.23 -0.05 9.14
CA PHE A 55 3.91 0.56 10.29
C PHE A 55 3.11 1.66 10.94
#